data_3824754a435836a8ccafab285de8e89f
#
_entry.id   3824754a435836a8ccafab285de8e89f
#
_cell.length_a   1.000
_cell.length_b   1.000
_cell.length_c   1.000
_cell.angle_alpha   90.00
_cell.angle_beta   90.00
_cell.angle_gamma   90.00
#
_symmetry.space_group_name_H-M   'P 1'
#
loop_
_entity.id
_entity.type
_entity.pdbx_description
1 polymer ?
#
loop_
_entity_poly.entity_id
_entity_poly.type
_entity_poly.pdbx_seq_one_letter_code
_entity_poly.pdbx_strand_id
1 'polypeptide(L)'
;MTDFSQEILSSWQVRKTKKQKTAFIQRMQQQFPQLRIESSGFPQSRNLILGDLDTAQVVYTAHYDTCAQLPFPNFITPKNMWLYLGYQLLLVVPFLALMFLVNWGLKALSVHPVVSIWAAYLIMMIAVFFVFMGGPANKHTANDNTSGVITLIELYSAMTPQQRAKAAFVFFDNEELGLLGSAALRSRHKNRGIQEKLLINFDCVSDGDHIMLVLKKKADIAYWGLFAKCFQPEGSKQILLEAEKSAFYPSDQKHFDHGVGVAALNKGKRIGYYMDKIHTSKDTAFDENNISLLVNVSLRLTDCL
;
A
#
# COMPACT_ATOMS: atom_id res chain seq x y z
N MET A 1 -9.92 7.41 17.90
CA MET A 1 -10.18 6.13 17.18
C MET A 1 -11.34 5.36 17.82
N THR A 2 -12.09 4.55 17.03
CA THR A 2 -13.08 3.60 17.53
C THR A 2 -12.42 2.43 18.26
N ASP A 3 -13.17 1.72 19.15
CA ASP A 3 -12.65 0.51 19.83
C ASP A 3 -12.20 -0.56 18.85
N PHE A 4 -12.91 -0.68 17.73
CA PHE A 4 -12.55 -1.63 16.67
C PHE A 4 -11.21 -1.29 16.01
N SER A 5 -10.94 -0.03 15.73
CA SER A 5 -9.65 0.42 15.20
C SER A 5 -8.50 0.18 16.17
N GLN A 6 -8.74 0.36 17.47
CA GLN A 6 -7.76 0.01 18.52
C GLN A 6 -7.50 -1.50 18.56
N GLU A 7 -8.54 -2.33 18.42
CA GLU A 7 -8.40 -3.79 18.29
C GLU A 7 -7.56 -4.16 17.06
N ILE A 8 -7.82 -3.52 15.90
CA ILE A 8 -7.03 -3.77 14.68
C ILE A 8 -5.56 -3.44 14.91
N LEU A 9 -5.26 -2.29 15.49
CA LEU A 9 -3.88 -1.86 15.77
C LEU A 9 -3.17 -2.80 16.76
N SER A 10 -3.85 -3.27 17.80
CA SER A 10 -3.22 -4.08 18.85
C SER A 10 -3.12 -5.56 18.51
N SER A 11 -4.08 -6.11 17.77
CA SER A 11 -4.24 -7.57 17.64
C SER A 11 -4.20 -8.11 16.22
N TRP A 12 -4.32 -7.26 15.20
CA TRP A 12 -4.47 -7.70 13.80
C TRP A 12 -3.40 -7.16 12.85
N GLN A 13 -2.21 -6.82 13.35
CA GLN A 13 -1.13 -6.34 12.49
C GLN A 13 -0.55 -7.41 11.55
N VAL A 14 -0.75 -8.70 11.81
CA VAL A 14 -0.16 -9.78 11.01
C VAL A 14 -1.21 -10.43 10.12
N ARG A 15 -1.16 -10.14 8.81
CA ARG A 15 -2.15 -10.56 7.81
C ARG A 15 -1.49 -11.08 6.51
N LYS A 16 -0.37 -11.84 6.65
CA LYS A 16 0.43 -12.33 5.52
C LYS A 16 -0.09 -13.65 4.97
N THR A 17 -0.31 -14.65 5.84
CA THR A 17 -0.71 -15.98 5.41
C THR A 17 -2.21 -16.08 5.12
N LYS A 18 -2.61 -17.06 4.30
CA LYS A 18 -4.02 -17.33 4.02
C LYS A 18 -4.85 -17.50 5.30
N LYS A 19 -4.30 -18.19 6.32
CA LYS A 19 -4.96 -18.40 7.62
C LYS A 19 -5.19 -17.08 8.36
N GLN A 20 -4.15 -16.23 8.44
CA GLN A 20 -4.22 -14.91 9.09
C GLN A 20 -5.21 -13.99 8.37
N LYS A 21 -5.13 -13.91 7.04
CA LYS A 21 -6.08 -13.13 6.23
C LYS A 21 -7.52 -13.64 6.39
N THR A 22 -7.73 -14.96 6.47
CA THR A 22 -9.08 -15.50 6.69
C THR A 22 -9.65 -15.12 8.04
N ALA A 23 -8.85 -15.18 9.11
CA ALA A 23 -9.30 -14.75 10.45
C ALA A 23 -9.62 -13.24 10.49
N PHE A 24 -8.79 -12.42 9.86
CA PHE A 24 -9.04 -10.99 9.72
C PHE A 24 -10.34 -10.70 8.94
N ILE A 25 -10.56 -11.37 7.80
CA ILE A 25 -11.79 -11.24 7.01
C ILE A 25 -13.03 -11.59 7.85
N GLN A 26 -12.98 -12.70 8.59
CA GLN A 26 -14.07 -13.08 9.49
C GLN A 26 -14.35 -12.01 10.55
N ARG A 27 -13.30 -11.43 11.13
CA ARG A 27 -13.45 -10.34 12.11
C ARG A 27 -14.04 -9.07 11.48
N MET A 28 -13.62 -8.72 10.27
CA MET A 28 -14.19 -7.62 9.49
C MET A 28 -15.68 -7.85 9.17
N GLN A 29 -16.08 -9.07 8.81
CA GLN A 29 -17.49 -9.41 8.54
C GLN A 29 -18.36 -9.35 9.81
N GLN A 30 -17.82 -9.69 10.98
CA GLN A 30 -18.51 -9.53 12.25
C GLN A 30 -18.79 -8.05 12.56
N GLN A 31 -17.82 -7.16 12.27
CA GLN A 31 -17.95 -5.73 12.48
C GLN A 31 -18.86 -5.06 11.42
N PHE A 32 -18.75 -5.51 10.19
CA PHE A 32 -19.47 -4.97 9.04
C PHE A 32 -20.22 -6.10 8.32
N PRO A 33 -21.46 -6.47 8.78
CA PRO A 33 -22.21 -7.59 8.17
C PRO A 33 -22.51 -7.41 6.68
N GLN A 34 -22.54 -6.17 6.19
CA GLN A 34 -22.72 -5.83 4.76
C GLN A 34 -21.44 -5.93 3.93
N LEU A 35 -20.28 -6.28 4.53
CA LEU A 35 -19.02 -6.44 3.83
C LEU A 35 -19.10 -7.56 2.82
N ARG A 36 -18.85 -7.25 1.56
CA ARG A 36 -18.79 -8.23 0.46
C ARG A 36 -17.34 -8.67 0.23
N ILE A 37 -17.16 -9.96 -0.08
CA ILE A 37 -15.85 -10.50 -0.46
C ILE A 37 -15.88 -10.76 -1.96
N GLU A 38 -14.95 -10.18 -2.68
CA GLU A 38 -14.76 -10.43 -4.10
C GLU A 38 -13.45 -11.18 -4.33
N SER A 39 -13.57 -12.45 -4.73
CA SER A 39 -12.42 -13.34 -4.96
C SER A 39 -12.09 -13.44 -6.44
N SER A 40 -10.82 -13.25 -6.82
CA SER A 40 -10.38 -13.34 -8.22
C SER A 40 -8.87 -13.56 -8.35
N GLY A 41 -8.43 -13.98 -9.53
CA GLY A 41 -7.02 -14.13 -9.88
C GLY A 41 -6.38 -15.43 -9.38
N PHE A 42 -5.10 -15.59 -9.77
CA PHE A 42 -4.21 -16.63 -9.26
C PHE A 42 -2.81 -16.02 -9.02
N PRO A 43 -2.29 -16.07 -7.80
CA PRO A 43 -2.94 -16.54 -6.57
C PRO A 43 -4.22 -15.77 -6.25
N GLN A 44 -5.18 -16.44 -5.59
CA GLN A 44 -6.49 -15.86 -5.30
C GLN A 44 -6.38 -14.65 -4.39
N SER A 45 -6.82 -13.49 -4.87
CA SER A 45 -7.03 -12.28 -4.08
C SER A 45 -8.48 -12.20 -3.60
N ARG A 46 -8.69 -11.76 -2.35
CA ARG A 46 -10.00 -11.63 -1.70
C ARG A 46 -10.21 -10.18 -1.27
N ASN A 47 -10.59 -9.32 -2.21
CA ASN A 47 -10.88 -7.92 -1.91
C ASN A 47 -12.15 -7.80 -1.06
N LEU A 48 -12.12 -6.91 -0.06
CA LEU A 48 -13.26 -6.65 0.82
C LEU A 48 -13.88 -5.32 0.42
N ILE A 49 -15.20 -5.30 0.23
CA ILE A 49 -15.91 -4.15 -0.33
C ILE A 49 -17.06 -3.73 0.58
N LEU A 50 -17.08 -2.45 0.98
CA LEU A 50 -18.22 -1.77 1.61
C LEU A 50 -18.77 -0.70 0.67
N GLY A 51 -20.09 -0.60 0.58
CA GLY A 51 -20.76 0.32 -0.34
C GLY A 51 -20.94 -0.27 -1.74
N ASP A 52 -21.35 0.57 -2.67
CA ASP A 52 -21.65 0.17 -4.05
C ASP A 52 -20.66 0.82 -5.02
N LEU A 53 -19.84 0.00 -5.68
CA LEU A 53 -18.86 0.45 -6.66
C LEU A 53 -19.50 1.08 -7.91
N ASP A 54 -20.71 0.70 -8.26
CA ASP A 54 -21.36 1.20 -9.49
C ASP A 54 -21.87 2.65 -9.29
N THR A 55 -22.43 2.95 -8.14
CA THR A 55 -23.01 4.28 -7.82
C THR A 55 -22.03 5.24 -7.16
N ALA A 56 -20.96 4.75 -6.54
CA ALA A 56 -19.98 5.58 -5.84
C ALA A 56 -19.33 6.62 -6.77
N GLN A 57 -19.19 7.85 -6.27
CA GLN A 57 -18.46 8.95 -6.90
C GLN A 57 -16.96 8.89 -6.56
N VAL A 58 -16.64 8.38 -5.36
CA VAL A 58 -15.27 8.16 -4.88
C VAL A 58 -15.11 6.76 -4.32
N VAL A 59 -13.95 6.15 -4.56
CA VAL A 59 -13.57 4.84 -4.00
C VAL A 59 -12.35 5.06 -3.10
N TYR A 60 -12.52 4.85 -1.79
CA TYR A 60 -11.45 4.88 -0.82
C TYR A 60 -10.84 3.48 -0.67
N THR A 61 -9.51 3.38 -0.73
CA THR A 61 -8.85 2.08 -0.75
C THR A 61 -7.64 2.03 0.18
N ALA A 62 -7.32 0.83 0.66
CA ALA A 62 -6.08 0.47 1.34
C ALA A 62 -5.87 -1.03 1.18
N HIS A 63 -4.63 -1.52 1.15
CA HIS A 63 -4.43 -2.95 1.22
C HIS A 63 -4.48 -3.46 2.66
N TYR A 64 -4.95 -4.69 2.85
CA TYR A 64 -5.02 -5.29 4.17
C TYR A 64 -4.02 -6.43 4.40
N ASP A 65 -3.43 -6.98 3.35
CA ASP A 65 -2.34 -7.95 3.49
C ASP A 65 -1.07 -7.28 4.01
N THR A 66 -0.14 -8.05 4.52
CA THR A 66 1.09 -7.54 5.13
C THR A 66 2.31 -8.29 4.64
N CYS A 67 3.44 -7.62 4.63
CA CYS A 67 4.70 -8.04 4.05
C CYS A 67 5.45 -9.18 4.77
N ALA A 68 6.50 -9.65 4.12
CA ALA A 68 7.60 -10.33 4.78
C ALA A 68 8.47 -9.31 5.54
N GLN A 69 9.06 -9.73 6.65
CA GLN A 69 10.00 -8.89 7.38
C GLN A 69 11.35 -8.87 6.67
N LEU A 70 11.78 -7.69 6.24
CA LEU A 70 13.11 -7.47 5.66
C LEU A 70 14.19 -7.36 6.75
N PRO A 71 15.40 -7.87 6.50
CA PRO A 71 16.53 -7.75 7.41
C PRO A 71 17.28 -6.41 7.29
N PHE A 72 16.85 -5.53 6.39
CA PHE A 72 17.42 -4.21 6.10
C PHE A 72 16.32 -3.16 5.94
N PRO A 73 16.61 -1.85 6.08
CA PRO A 73 15.61 -0.81 5.88
C PRO A 73 14.99 -0.86 4.49
N ASN A 74 13.69 -0.57 4.38
CA ASN A 74 13.04 -0.34 3.09
C ASN A 74 12.98 1.17 2.84
N PHE A 75 13.98 1.68 2.13
CA PHE A 75 14.17 3.11 1.98
C PHE A 75 13.50 3.63 0.71
N ILE A 76 12.40 4.36 0.89
CA ILE A 76 11.61 4.94 -0.18
C ILE A 76 11.73 6.46 -0.13
N THR A 77 12.10 7.08 -1.27
CA THR A 77 12.27 8.53 -1.41
C THR A 77 11.47 9.03 -2.62
N PRO A 78 10.16 9.29 -2.46
CA PRO A 78 9.25 9.55 -3.59
C PRO A 78 9.63 10.75 -4.45
N LYS A 79 10.30 11.76 -3.87
CA LYS A 79 10.74 12.97 -4.58
C LYS A 79 12.23 12.97 -4.95
N ASN A 80 12.96 11.89 -4.66
CA ASN A 80 14.37 11.74 -5.02
C ASN A 80 14.61 10.42 -5.73
N MET A 81 14.27 10.38 -7.01
CA MET A 81 14.38 9.18 -7.84
C MET A 81 15.80 8.63 -7.93
N TRP A 82 16.83 9.49 -7.96
CA TRP A 82 18.21 9.04 -8.02
C TRP A 82 18.65 8.31 -6.76
N LEU A 83 18.27 8.83 -5.59
CA LEU A 83 18.54 8.16 -4.33
C LEU A 83 17.77 6.85 -4.21
N TYR A 84 16.49 6.84 -4.63
CA TYR A 84 15.68 5.63 -4.68
C TYR A 84 16.31 4.55 -5.56
N LEU A 85 16.65 4.87 -6.81
CA LEU A 85 17.28 3.93 -7.73
C LEU A 85 18.66 3.47 -7.25
N GLY A 86 19.47 4.38 -6.70
CA GLY A 86 20.76 4.03 -6.12
C GLY A 86 20.64 3.03 -4.98
N TYR A 87 19.64 3.21 -4.11
CA TYR A 87 19.34 2.27 -3.04
C TYR A 87 18.86 0.91 -3.58
N GLN A 88 17.96 0.89 -4.57
CA GLN A 88 17.51 -0.36 -5.19
C GLN A 88 18.68 -1.12 -5.85
N LEU A 89 19.59 -0.41 -6.53
CA LEU A 89 20.80 -1.02 -7.10
C LEU A 89 21.70 -1.62 -5.99
N LEU A 90 21.85 -0.93 -4.86
CA LEU A 90 22.61 -1.44 -3.72
C LEU A 90 22.02 -2.76 -3.18
N LEU A 91 20.69 -2.88 -3.14
CA LEU A 91 20.02 -4.10 -2.71
C LEU A 91 20.21 -5.29 -3.68
N VAL A 92 20.47 -5.03 -4.96
CA VAL A 92 20.73 -6.09 -5.95
C VAL A 92 22.13 -6.71 -5.79
N VAL A 93 23.12 -5.93 -5.32
CA VAL A 93 24.52 -6.37 -5.22
C VAL A 93 24.72 -7.68 -4.46
N PRO A 94 24.13 -7.91 -3.26
CA PRO A 94 24.29 -9.17 -2.53
C PRO A 94 23.77 -10.39 -3.30
N PHE A 95 22.67 -10.23 -4.05
CA PHE A 95 22.10 -11.32 -4.85
C PHE A 95 22.97 -11.65 -6.06
N LEU A 96 23.55 -10.66 -6.73
CA LEU A 96 24.52 -10.88 -7.80
C LEU A 96 25.79 -11.53 -7.24
N ALA A 97 26.28 -11.12 -6.08
CA ALA A 97 27.41 -11.75 -5.43
C ALA A 97 27.10 -13.22 -5.07
N LEU A 98 25.91 -13.51 -4.55
CA LEU A 98 25.45 -14.88 -4.30
C LEU A 98 25.47 -15.71 -5.59
N MET A 99 24.88 -15.19 -6.67
CA MET A 99 24.88 -15.86 -7.99
C MET A 99 26.29 -16.15 -8.48
N PHE A 100 27.19 -15.16 -8.37
CA PHE A 100 28.60 -15.33 -8.76
C PHE A 100 29.31 -16.40 -7.94
N LEU A 101 29.18 -16.37 -6.61
CA LEU A 101 29.82 -17.34 -5.71
C LEU A 101 29.32 -18.77 -5.92
N VAL A 102 27.99 -18.94 -6.10
CA VAL A 102 27.42 -20.26 -6.39
C VAL A 102 27.92 -20.79 -7.74
N ASN A 103 27.91 -19.94 -8.81
CA ASN A 103 28.40 -20.35 -10.11
C ASN A 103 29.90 -20.70 -10.08
N TRP A 104 30.71 -19.93 -9.38
CA TRP A 104 32.12 -20.20 -9.20
C TRP A 104 32.37 -21.52 -8.46
N GLY A 105 31.67 -21.76 -7.34
CA GLY A 105 31.77 -22.99 -6.55
C GLY A 105 31.35 -24.22 -7.35
N LEU A 106 30.26 -24.17 -8.10
CA LEU A 106 29.81 -25.29 -8.95
C LEU A 106 30.83 -25.61 -10.07
N LYS A 107 31.45 -24.59 -10.67
CA LYS A 107 32.54 -24.79 -11.64
C LYS A 107 33.78 -25.42 -11.01
N ALA A 108 34.14 -25.04 -9.79
CA ALA A 108 35.25 -25.67 -9.06
C ALA A 108 34.99 -27.15 -8.74
N LEU A 109 33.71 -27.56 -8.64
CA LEU A 109 33.28 -28.95 -8.54
C LEU A 109 33.11 -29.65 -9.90
N SER A 110 33.63 -29.05 -10.99
CA SER A 110 33.58 -29.62 -12.35
C SER A 110 32.16 -29.75 -12.92
N VAL A 111 31.18 -28.99 -12.44
CA VAL A 111 29.85 -28.97 -13.00
C VAL A 111 29.90 -28.26 -14.35
N HIS A 112 29.17 -28.79 -15.34
CA HIS A 112 29.11 -28.20 -16.68
C HIS A 112 28.73 -26.72 -16.65
N PRO A 113 29.40 -25.81 -17.39
CA PRO A 113 29.22 -24.35 -17.27
C PRO A 113 27.79 -23.85 -17.45
N VAL A 114 27.03 -24.44 -18.39
CA VAL A 114 25.62 -24.09 -18.61
C VAL A 114 24.76 -24.48 -17.42
N VAL A 115 24.99 -25.67 -16.85
CA VAL A 115 24.25 -26.13 -15.66
C VAL A 115 24.57 -25.26 -14.45
N SER A 116 25.86 -24.91 -14.25
CA SER A 116 26.27 -24.09 -13.10
C SER A 116 25.65 -22.69 -13.13
N ILE A 117 25.56 -22.04 -14.28
CA ILE A 117 24.99 -20.68 -14.37
C ILE A 117 23.47 -20.69 -14.15
N TRP A 118 22.74 -21.67 -14.71
CA TRP A 118 21.30 -21.79 -14.50
C TRP A 118 20.94 -22.17 -13.03
N ALA A 119 21.73 -23.06 -12.41
CA ALA A 119 21.58 -23.39 -11.01
C ALA A 119 21.83 -22.17 -10.11
N ALA A 120 22.89 -21.41 -10.38
CA ALA A 120 23.20 -20.18 -9.65
C ALA A 120 22.08 -19.12 -9.81
N TYR A 121 21.57 -18.95 -11.02
CA TYR A 121 20.43 -18.06 -11.29
C TYR A 121 19.17 -18.49 -10.51
N LEU A 122 18.83 -19.78 -10.55
CA LEU A 122 17.69 -20.31 -9.82
C LEU A 122 17.81 -20.11 -8.30
N ILE A 123 19.00 -20.39 -7.73
CA ILE A 123 19.27 -20.15 -6.30
C ILE A 123 19.14 -18.68 -5.95
N MET A 124 19.66 -17.77 -6.79
CA MET A 124 19.51 -16.34 -6.62
C MET A 124 18.02 -15.94 -6.62
N MET A 125 17.24 -16.42 -7.59
CA MET A 125 15.79 -16.10 -7.68
C MET A 125 15.01 -16.62 -6.46
N ILE A 126 15.36 -17.83 -5.98
CA ILE A 126 14.77 -18.37 -4.73
C ILE A 126 15.13 -17.48 -3.53
N ALA A 127 16.38 -17.03 -3.44
CA ALA A 127 16.80 -16.12 -2.36
C ALA A 127 16.07 -14.78 -2.42
N VAL A 128 15.94 -14.16 -3.61
CA VAL A 128 15.16 -12.92 -3.82
C VAL A 128 13.71 -13.12 -3.39
N PHE A 129 13.07 -14.18 -3.90
CA PHE A 129 11.69 -14.51 -3.51
C PHE A 129 11.54 -14.68 -2.00
N PHE A 130 12.44 -15.42 -1.36
CA PHE A 130 12.35 -15.69 0.07
C PHE A 130 12.56 -14.43 0.91
N VAL A 131 13.50 -13.57 0.54
CA VAL A 131 13.77 -12.31 1.25
C VAL A 131 12.60 -11.34 1.13
N PHE A 132 12.05 -11.13 -0.05
CA PHE A 132 11.05 -10.08 -0.28
C PHE A 132 9.60 -10.55 -0.11
N MET A 133 9.30 -11.82 -0.38
CA MET A 133 7.91 -12.32 -0.38
C MET A 133 7.70 -13.53 0.54
N GLY A 134 8.57 -14.57 0.45
CA GLY A 134 8.40 -15.85 1.13
C GLY A 134 8.86 -15.88 2.58
N GLY A 135 9.56 -14.85 3.05
CA GLY A 135 10.12 -14.78 4.40
C GLY A 135 9.09 -14.77 5.54
N PRO A 136 9.54 -14.70 6.79
CA PRO A 136 8.66 -14.61 7.95
C PRO A 136 7.78 -13.38 7.87
N ALA A 137 6.54 -13.48 8.39
CA ALA A 137 5.64 -12.35 8.44
C ALA A 137 6.21 -11.24 9.33
N ASN A 138 6.16 -9.99 8.87
CA ASN A 138 6.45 -8.86 9.72
C ASN A 138 5.41 -8.78 10.84
N LYS A 139 5.85 -8.67 12.08
CA LYS A 139 4.99 -8.57 13.26
C LYS A 139 4.57 -7.13 13.55
N HIS A 140 5.24 -6.17 12.95
CA HIS A 140 5.04 -4.75 13.12
C HIS A 140 4.70 -4.14 11.77
N THR A 141 3.44 -3.81 11.58
CA THR A 141 2.88 -3.25 10.35
C THR A 141 1.95 -2.09 10.68
N ALA A 142 2.31 -1.31 11.71
CA ALA A 142 1.49 -0.21 12.19
C ALA A 142 1.28 0.85 11.10
N ASN A 143 2.32 1.16 10.34
CA ASN A 143 2.24 2.05 9.19
C ASN A 143 1.86 1.32 7.90
N ASP A 144 2.51 0.20 7.57
CA ASP A 144 2.32 -0.57 6.33
C ASP A 144 1.56 -1.91 6.55
N ASN A 145 0.26 -2.02 6.33
CA ASN A 145 -0.66 -0.92 6.04
C ASN A 145 -1.85 -0.99 7.02
N THR A 146 -1.55 -1.20 8.31
CA THR A 146 -2.59 -1.14 9.34
C THR A 146 -3.16 0.28 9.44
N SER A 147 -2.34 1.32 9.20
CA SER A 147 -2.77 2.71 9.20
C SER A 147 -3.81 3.00 8.11
N GLY A 148 -3.59 2.53 6.89
CA GLY A 148 -4.55 2.66 5.79
C GLY A 148 -5.87 1.93 6.07
N VAL A 149 -5.79 0.70 6.59
CA VAL A 149 -6.97 -0.07 7.01
C VAL A 149 -7.79 0.68 8.06
N ILE A 150 -7.13 1.22 9.09
CA ILE A 150 -7.78 2.00 10.15
C ILE A 150 -8.37 3.29 9.58
N THR A 151 -7.67 3.98 8.68
CA THR A 151 -8.20 5.18 8.01
C THR A 151 -9.52 4.89 7.31
N LEU A 152 -9.63 3.77 6.58
CA LEU A 152 -10.89 3.38 5.94
C LEU A 152 -12.00 3.08 6.95
N ILE A 153 -11.68 2.38 8.05
CA ILE A 153 -12.65 2.02 9.10
C ILE A 153 -13.18 3.29 9.79
N GLU A 154 -12.29 4.20 10.18
CA GLU A 154 -12.65 5.46 10.82
C GLU A 154 -13.47 6.35 9.87
N LEU A 155 -13.05 6.46 8.61
CA LEU A 155 -13.75 7.24 7.60
C LEU A 155 -15.17 6.68 7.36
N TYR A 156 -15.31 5.36 7.16
CA TYR A 156 -16.61 4.72 7.01
C TYR A 156 -17.51 4.96 8.23
N SER A 157 -16.95 4.88 9.42
CA SER A 157 -17.69 5.06 10.69
C SER A 157 -18.15 6.50 10.89
N ALA A 158 -17.33 7.48 10.49
CA ALA A 158 -17.62 8.91 10.62
C ALA A 158 -18.61 9.44 9.57
N MET A 159 -18.77 8.76 8.42
CA MET A 159 -19.64 9.19 7.34
C MET A 159 -21.13 9.13 7.70
N THR A 160 -21.88 10.15 7.30
CA THR A 160 -23.34 10.15 7.29
C THR A 160 -23.89 9.16 6.24
N PRO A 161 -25.17 8.73 6.31
CA PRO A 161 -25.78 7.91 5.26
C PRO A 161 -25.68 8.53 3.86
N GLN A 162 -25.79 9.85 3.74
CA GLN A 162 -25.69 10.59 2.49
C GLN A 162 -24.27 10.51 1.91
N GLN A 163 -23.23 10.68 2.74
CA GLN A 163 -21.85 10.53 2.33
C GLN A 163 -21.52 9.09 1.94
N ARG A 164 -22.03 8.09 2.69
CA ARG A 164 -21.85 6.66 2.35
C ARG A 164 -22.49 6.30 1.01
N ALA A 165 -23.58 6.95 0.62
CA ALA A 165 -24.21 6.74 -0.70
C ALA A 165 -23.33 7.21 -1.87
N LYS A 166 -22.41 8.16 -1.62
CA LYS A 166 -21.46 8.68 -2.62
C LYS A 166 -20.12 7.92 -2.63
N ALA A 167 -19.83 7.09 -1.63
CA ALA A 167 -18.53 6.47 -1.44
C ALA A 167 -18.60 4.94 -1.44
N ALA A 168 -17.55 4.30 -1.94
CA ALA A 168 -17.29 2.89 -1.72
C ALA A 168 -15.90 2.71 -1.08
N PHE A 169 -15.71 1.60 -0.37
CA PHE A 169 -14.47 1.30 0.32
C PHE A 169 -13.98 -0.08 -0.13
N VAL A 170 -12.70 -0.17 -0.48
CA VAL A 170 -12.10 -1.44 -0.90
C VAL A 170 -10.83 -1.69 -0.11
N PHE A 171 -10.81 -2.81 0.61
CA PHE A 171 -9.59 -3.32 1.23
C PHE A 171 -8.98 -4.34 0.27
N PHE A 172 -7.86 -3.99 -0.36
CA PHE A 172 -7.19 -4.84 -1.33
C PHE A 172 -6.43 -5.99 -0.67
N ASP A 173 -6.41 -7.15 -1.33
CA ASP A 173 -5.60 -8.30 -0.97
C ASP A 173 -4.40 -8.42 -1.90
N ASN A 174 -3.32 -9.03 -1.42
CA ASN A 174 -2.12 -9.32 -2.22
C ASN A 174 -1.50 -8.09 -2.91
N GLU A 175 -1.51 -6.94 -2.25
CA GLU A 175 -0.70 -5.78 -2.65
C GLU A 175 0.78 -6.15 -2.62
N GLU A 176 1.23 -6.77 -1.55
CA GLU A 176 2.60 -7.21 -1.26
C GLU A 176 3.11 -8.31 -2.21
N LEU A 177 2.22 -8.91 -2.98
CA LEU A 177 2.54 -9.85 -4.05
C LEU A 177 2.51 -9.19 -5.45
N GLY A 178 2.56 -7.87 -5.52
CA GLY A 178 2.61 -7.10 -6.75
C GLY A 178 1.27 -6.52 -7.20
N LEU A 179 0.50 -5.96 -6.25
CA LEU A 179 -0.74 -5.23 -6.51
C LEU A 179 -1.85 -6.10 -7.15
N LEU A 180 -1.88 -7.40 -6.80
CA LEU A 180 -2.77 -8.36 -7.49
C LEU A 180 -4.25 -8.08 -7.20
N GLY A 181 -4.58 -7.60 -5.99
CA GLY A 181 -5.96 -7.29 -5.61
C GLY A 181 -6.56 -6.15 -6.42
N SER A 182 -5.84 -5.06 -6.56
CA SER A 182 -6.29 -3.89 -7.35
C SER A 182 -6.33 -4.18 -8.85
N ALA A 183 -5.36 -4.94 -9.37
CA ALA A 183 -5.37 -5.40 -10.76
C ALA A 183 -6.58 -6.29 -11.04
N ALA A 184 -6.93 -7.18 -10.12
CA ALA A 184 -8.08 -8.07 -10.22
C ALA A 184 -9.40 -7.29 -10.17
N LEU A 185 -9.55 -6.32 -9.25
CA LEU A 185 -10.73 -5.44 -9.19
C LEU A 185 -10.90 -4.67 -10.50
N ARG A 186 -9.83 -4.03 -10.98
CA ARG A 186 -9.85 -3.31 -12.26
C ARG A 186 -10.32 -4.20 -13.42
N SER A 187 -9.75 -5.39 -13.53
CA SER A 187 -10.08 -6.33 -14.60
C SER A 187 -11.56 -6.76 -14.56
N ARG A 188 -12.06 -7.08 -13.36
CA ARG A 188 -13.44 -7.54 -13.16
C ARG A 188 -14.49 -6.46 -13.44
N HIS A 189 -14.22 -5.23 -13.05
CA HIS A 189 -15.12 -4.09 -13.20
C HIS A 189 -14.78 -3.19 -14.40
N LYS A 190 -13.92 -3.65 -15.32
CA LYS A 190 -13.51 -2.86 -16.48
C LYS A 190 -14.68 -2.31 -17.29
N ASN A 191 -15.68 -3.15 -17.55
CA ASN A 191 -16.87 -2.78 -18.33
C ASN A 191 -17.86 -1.90 -17.54
N ARG A 192 -17.63 -1.67 -16.24
CA ARG A 192 -18.43 -0.80 -15.37
C ARG A 192 -17.75 0.53 -15.09
N GLY A 193 -16.65 0.83 -15.80
CA GLY A 193 -15.95 2.11 -15.69
C GLY A 193 -15.21 2.35 -14.39
N ILE A 194 -14.88 1.31 -13.62
CA ILE A 194 -14.17 1.45 -12.33
C ILE A 194 -12.85 2.21 -12.47
N GLN A 195 -12.14 2.06 -13.59
CA GLN A 195 -10.87 2.75 -13.84
C GLN A 195 -11.02 4.27 -13.97
N GLU A 196 -12.22 4.77 -14.28
CA GLU A 196 -12.53 6.20 -14.47
C GLU A 196 -13.05 6.87 -13.20
N LYS A 197 -13.33 6.08 -12.13
CA LYS A 197 -13.76 6.63 -10.85
C LYS A 197 -12.57 7.25 -10.11
N LEU A 198 -12.84 8.32 -9.36
CA LEU A 198 -11.87 8.86 -8.42
C LEU A 198 -11.56 7.79 -7.38
N LEU A 199 -10.29 7.36 -7.30
CA LEU A 199 -9.84 6.37 -6.33
C LEU A 199 -8.72 6.96 -5.47
N ILE A 200 -8.89 6.92 -4.16
CA ILE A 200 -7.93 7.42 -3.18
C ILE A 200 -7.40 6.23 -2.37
N ASN A 201 -6.11 5.96 -2.52
CA ASN A 201 -5.45 4.82 -1.87
C ASN A 201 -4.61 5.31 -0.69
N PHE A 202 -4.97 4.88 0.52
CA PHE A 202 -4.23 5.14 1.74
C PHE A 202 -3.22 4.01 1.97
N ASP A 203 -1.94 4.35 1.90
CA ASP A 203 -0.87 3.40 2.03
C ASP A 203 0.29 4.04 2.81
N CYS A 204 0.65 3.45 3.96
CA CYS A 204 1.68 3.96 4.85
C CYS A 204 1.40 5.41 5.34
N VAL A 205 0.23 5.66 5.93
CA VAL A 205 -0.25 7.02 6.23
C VAL A 205 -0.02 7.49 7.68
N SER A 206 0.79 6.76 8.45
CA SER A 206 0.93 7.02 9.90
C SER A 206 2.31 7.52 10.33
N ASP A 207 3.43 7.16 9.65
CA ASP A 207 4.78 7.52 10.08
C ASP A 207 5.31 8.77 9.34
N GLY A 208 5.14 9.94 9.95
CA GLY A 208 5.65 11.22 9.44
C GLY A 208 4.65 12.37 9.51
N ASP A 209 5.17 13.60 9.41
CA ASP A 209 4.36 14.83 9.50
C ASP A 209 4.02 15.44 8.14
N HIS A 210 4.44 14.81 7.05
CA HIS A 210 4.20 15.29 5.69
C HIS A 210 3.32 14.28 4.95
N ILE A 211 2.04 14.60 4.81
CA ILE A 211 1.09 13.79 4.06
C ILE A 211 1.19 14.16 2.59
N MET A 212 1.72 13.23 1.80
CA MET A 212 1.88 13.40 0.36
C MET A 212 0.73 12.72 -0.38
N LEU A 213 0.11 13.47 -1.30
CA LEU A 213 -0.86 12.97 -2.25
C LEU A 213 -0.22 12.99 -3.64
N VAL A 214 -0.16 11.84 -4.30
CA VAL A 214 0.37 11.74 -5.68
C VAL A 214 -0.79 11.45 -6.63
N LEU A 215 -1.14 12.44 -7.44
CA LEU A 215 -2.22 12.37 -8.41
C LEU A 215 -1.70 11.81 -9.74
N LYS A 216 -2.34 10.76 -10.24
CA LYS A 216 -2.11 10.32 -11.62
C LYS A 216 -2.58 11.37 -12.60
N LYS A 217 -2.02 11.35 -13.82
CA LYS A 217 -2.24 12.41 -14.84
C LYS A 217 -3.70 12.79 -15.04
N LYS A 218 -4.63 11.83 -15.14
CA LYS A 218 -6.06 12.14 -15.31
C LYS A 218 -6.68 12.70 -14.03
N ALA A 219 -6.28 12.20 -12.86
CA ALA A 219 -6.72 12.75 -11.57
C ALA A 219 -6.20 14.17 -11.36
N ASP A 220 -4.94 14.45 -11.70
CA ASP A 220 -4.34 15.79 -11.67
C ASP A 220 -5.16 16.80 -12.49
N ILE A 221 -5.47 16.44 -13.74
CA ILE A 221 -6.27 17.33 -14.61
C ILE A 221 -7.69 17.55 -14.07
N ALA A 222 -8.35 16.50 -13.56
CA ALA A 222 -9.76 16.56 -13.20
C ALA A 222 -10.01 17.10 -11.78
N TYR A 223 -9.10 16.82 -10.82
CA TYR A 223 -9.40 16.97 -9.39
C TYR A 223 -8.36 17.79 -8.62
N TRP A 224 -7.30 18.33 -9.25
CA TRP A 224 -6.28 19.13 -8.54
C TRP A 224 -6.88 20.24 -7.68
N GLY A 225 -7.78 21.05 -8.25
CA GLY A 225 -8.42 22.14 -7.52
C GLY A 225 -9.28 21.67 -6.35
N LEU A 226 -9.95 20.51 -6.50
CA LEU A 226 -10.74 19.90 -5.44
C LEU A 226 -9.83 19.43 -4.29
N PHE A 227 -8.73 18.74 -4.60
CA PHE A 227 -7.76 18.30 -3.59
C PHE A 227 -7.11 19.51 -2.90
N ALA A 228 -6.68 20.50 -3.65
CA ALA A 228 -6.10 21.73 -3.10
C ALA A 228 -7.06 22.47 -2.16
N LYS A 229 -8.37 22.42 -2.41
CA LYS A 229 -9.40 22.99 -1.54
C LYS A 229 -9.64 22.17 -0.28
N CYS A 230 -9.73 20.83 -0.42
CA CYS A 230 -10.17 19.95 0.67
C CYS A 230 -9.01 19.50 1.58
N PHE A 231 -7.82 19.27 1.01
CA PHE A 231 -6.66 18.81 1.75
C PHE A 231 -5.79 20.00 2.17
N GLN A 232 -6.09 20.55 3.34
CA GLN A 232 -5.36 21.66 3.92
C GLN A 232 -4.53 21.21 5.10
N PRO A 233 -3.34 21.80 5.34
CA PRO A 233 -2.54 21.55 6.54
C PRO A 233 -3.35 21.76 7.83
N GLU A 234 -3.10 20.95 8.84
CA GLU A 234 -3.74 21.06 10.14
C GLU A 234 -2.71 20.79 11.25
N GLY A 235 -2.60 21.72 12.21
CA GLY A 235 -1.60 21.64 13.28
C GLY A 235 -0.17 21.64 12.73
N SER A 236 0.62 20.64 13.11
CA SER A 236 1.99 20.44 12.61
C SER A 236 2.06 19.69 11.28
N LYS A 237 0.93 19.12 10.82
CA LYS A 237 0.89 18.28 9.64
C LYS A 237 0.90 19.11 8.37
N GLN A 238 1.74 18.72 7.42
CA GLN A 238 1.89 19.38 6.13
C GLN A 238 1.24 18.52 5.03
N ILE A 239 0.55 19.16 4.10
CA ILE A 239 -0.01 18.48 2.92
C ILE A 239 0.88 18.80 1.73
N LEU A 240 1.31 17.77 1.02
CA LEU A 240 2.08 17.86 -0.21
C LEU A 240 1.22 17.31 -1.36
N LEU A 241 0.72 18.18 -2.19
CA LEU A 241 -0.02 17.80 -3.39
C LEU A 241 0.95 17.72 -4.56
N GLU A 242 1.06 16.54 -5.18
CA GLU A 242 2.06 16.25 -6.22
C GLU A 242 1.40 15.56 -7.42
N ALA A 243 1.84 15.92 -8.62
CA ALA A 243 1.52 15.14 -9.81
C ALA A 243 2.47 13.93 -9.95
N GLU A 244 2.06 12.85 -10.59
CA GLU A 244 2.87 11.63 -10.78
C GLU A 244 4.22 11.87 -11.47
N LYS A 245 4.36 12.97 -12.22
CA LYS A 245 5.62 13.39 -12.85
C LYS A 245 6.65 13.96 -11.87
N SER A 246 6.21 14.44 -10.70
CA SER A 246 7.05 15.09 -9.69
C SER A 246 7.32 14.22 -8.46
N ALA A 247 6.57 13.13 -8.29
CA ALA A 247 6.75 12.20 -7.19
C ALA A 247 6.42 10.76 -7.63
N PHE A 248 7.25 9.81 -7.22
CA PHE A 248 7.07 8.39 -7.55
C PHE A 248 6.62 7.63 -6.31
N TYR A 249 5.35 7.25 -6.27
CA TYR A 249 4.77 6.44 -5.22
C TYR A 249 3.80 5.38 -5.81
N PRO A 250 4.34 4.26 -6.34
CA PRO A 250 3.53 3.21 -6.95
C PRO A 250 2.93 2.30 -5.87
N SER A 251 1.60 2.29 -5.78
CA SER A 251 0.80 1.35 -5.00
C SER A 251 -0.49 1.06 -5.76
N ASP A 252 -1.53 0.54 -5.13
CA ASP A 252 -2.77 0.06 -5.75
C ASP A 252 -3.46 1.08 -6.69
N GLN A 253 -3.37 2.39 -6.39
CA GLN A 253 -3.95 3.45 -7.24
C GLN A 253 -3.40 3.45 -8.67
N LYS A 254 -2.24 2.84 -8.91
CA LYS A 254 -1.62 2.83 -10.25
C LYS A 254 -2.49 2.16 -11.31
N HIS A 255 -3.35 1.24 -10.92
CA HIS A 255 -4.24 0.52 -11.85
C HIS A 255 -5.45 1.34 -12.30
N PHE A 256 -5.71 2.53 -11.71
CA PHE A 256 -6.89 3.36 -11.97
C PHE A 256 -6.49 4.68 -12.60
N ASP A 257 -7.26 5.15 -13.58
CA ASP A 257 -6.93 6.35 -14.36
C ASP A 257 -6.96 7.62 -13.51
N HIS A 258 -7.95 7.73 -12.60
CA HIS A 258 -8.08 8.81 -11.64
C HIS A 258 -7.59 8.39 -10.23
N GLY A 259 -6.51 7.61 -10.19
CA GLY A 259 -5.91 7.16 -8.94
C GLY A 259 -5.10 8.25 -8.24
N VAL A 260 -5.22 8.30 -6.91
CA VAL A 260 -4.45 9.15 -6.01
C VAL A 260 -3.84 8.29 -4.91
N GLY A 261 -2.52 8.27 -4.79
CA GLY A 261 -1.82 7.60 -3.70
C GLY A 261 -1.56 8.59 -2.55
N VAL A 262 -1.85 8.18 -1.33
CA VAL A 262 -1.65 8.97 -0.11
C VAL A 262 -0.69 8.25 0.81
N ALA A 263 0.38 8.94 1.26
CA ALA A 263 1.37 8.41 2.19
C ALA A 263 1.85 9.48 3.18
N ALA A 264 2.24 9.07 4.37
CA ALA A 264 2.93 9.91 5.34
C ALA A 264 4.44 9.76 5.20
N LEU A 265 5.17 10.86 5.26
CA LEU A 265 6.60 10.91 5.02
C LEU A 265 7.32 11.69 6.12
N ASN A 266 8.51 11.25 6.45
CA ASN A 266 9.48 12.02 7.19
C ASN A 266 10.27 12.95 6.25
N LYS A 267 10.89 14.02 6.80
CA LYS A 267 11.70 14.95 6.03
C LYS A 267 13.10 15.06 6.62
N GLY A 268 14.11 14.68 5.83
CA GLY A 268 15.50 14.81 6.17
C GLY A 268 16.16 15.99 5.46
N LYS A 269 17.12 16.66 6.10
CA LYS A 269 17.81 17.84 5.54
C LYS A 269 18.51 17.58 4.19
N ARG A 270 19.07 16.37 3.99
CA ARG A 270 19.82 16.00 2.76
C ARG A 270 19.06 15.03 1.86
N ILE A 271 18.16 14.25 2.44
CA ILE A 271 17.44 13.15 1.77
C ILE A 271 16.17 13.65 1.10
N GLY A 272 15.56 14.71 1.66
CA GLY A 272 14.23 15.16 1.30
C GLY A 272 13.14 14.34 2.01
N TYR A 273 12.06 14.03 1.33
CA TYR A 273 10.94 13.25 1.87
C TYR A 273 11.23 11.75 1.74
N TYR A 274 11.05 11.00 2.83
CA TYR A 274 11.37 9.57 2.86
C TYR A 274 10.52 8.78 3.86
N MET A 275 10.50 7.46 3.69
CA MET A 275 10.13 6.46 4.70
C MET A 275 11.18 5.34 4.67
N ASP A 276 11.47 4.72 5.82
CA ASP A 276 12.56 3.74 5.96
C ASP A 276 12.27 2.59 6.91
N LYS A 277 11.10 2.57 7.56
CA LYS A 277 10.74 1.57 8.59
C LYS A 277 9.82 0.48 8.09
N ILE A 278 9.04 0.75 7.04
CA ILE A 278 8.10 -0.22 6.48
C ILE A 278 8.79 -1.54 6.10
N HIS A 279 8.08 -2.64 6.14
CA HIS A 279 8.58 -4.01 5.96
C HIS A 279 9.65 -4.44 6.98
N THR A 280 9.92 -3.68 8.02
CA THR A 280 10.91 -4.03 9.05
C THR A 280 10.28 -4.16 10.43
N SER A 281 11.05 -4.70 11.39
CA SER A 281 10.61 -4.73 12.80
C SER A 281 10.47 -3.34 13.45
N LYS A 282 10.83 -2.27 12.74
CA LYS A 282 10.71 -0.87 13.19
C LYS A 282 9.43 -0.19 12.74
N ASP A 283 8.57 -0.87 11.99
CA ASP A 283 7.28 -0.35 11.56
C ASP A 283 6.25 -0.38 12.71
N THR A 284 6.49 0.45 13.71
CA THR A 284 5.70 0.56 14.95
C THR A 284 5.05 1.92 15.13
N ALA A 285 5.33 2.88 14.24
CA ALA A 285 4.81 4.24 14.35
C ALA A 285 3.35 4.28 13.93
N PHE A 286 2.49 4.77 14.84
CA PHE A 286 1.08 5.03 14.57
C PHE A 286 0.70 6.39 15.13
N ASP A 287 0.36 7.33 14.25
CA ASP A 287 -0.05 8.69 14.62
C ASP A 287 -1.55 8.89 14.35
N GLU A 288 -2.32 8.95 15.43
CA GLU A 288 -3.78 9.19 15.34
C GLU A 288 -4.13 10.55 14.73
N ASN A 289 -3.25 11.55 14.83
CA ASN A 289 -3.50 12.85 14.22
C ASN A 289 -3.48 12.77 12.69
N ASN A 290 -2.60 11.93 12.11
CA ASN A 290 -2.61 11.67 10.68
C ASN A 290 -3.94 11.03 10.25
N ILE A 291 -4.40 10.03 11.00
CA ILE A 291 -5.66 9.34 10.70
C ILE A 291 -6.84 10.32 10.80
N SER A 292 -6.91 11.09 11.89
CA SER A 292 -7.97 12.09 12.10
C SER A 292 -7.97 13.17 11.00
N LEU A 293 -6.80 13.66 10.62
CA LEU A 293 -6.65 14.60 9.50
C LEU A 293 -7.19 13.98 8.21
N LEU A 294 -6.76 12.76 7.85
CA LEU A 294 -7.18 12.10 6.62
C LEU A 294 -8.68 11.80 6.59
N VAL A 295 -9.27 11.43 7.72
CA VAL A 295 -10.73 11.28 7.86
C VAL A 295 -11.44 12.61 7.59
N ASN A 296 -11.03 13.69 8.27
CA ASN A 296 -11.66 15.00 8.14
C ASN A 296 -11.58 15.55 6.71
N VAL A 297 -10.42 15.47 6.07
CA VAL A 297 -10.24 15.95 4.69
C VAL A 297 -11.02 15.11 3.68
N SER A 298 -11.13 13.79 3.91
CA SER A 298 -11.90 12.87 3.05
C SER A 298 -13.41 13.09 3.17
N LEU A 299 -13.92 13.39 4.38
CA LEU A 299 -15.31 13.80 4.59
C LEU A 299 -15.62 15.07 3.80
N ARG A 300 -14.78 16.12 3.93
CA ARG A 300 -14.91 17.37 3.18
C ARG A 300 -14.90 17.13 1.66
N LEU A 301 -14.01 16.26 1.19
CA LEU A 301 -13.92 15.91 -0.24
C LEU A 301 -15.19 15.22 -0.71
N THR A 302 -15.71 14.26 0.07
CA THR A 302 -16.96 13.55 -0.26
C THR A 302 -18.16 14.49 -0.32
N ASP A 303 -18.21 15.53 0.52
CA ASP A 303 -19.27 16.55 0.49
C ASP A 303 -19.19 17.42 -0.77
N CYS A 304 -17.99 17.65 -1.30
CA CYS A 304 -17.76 18.45 -2.49
C CYS A 304 -17.98 17.69 -3.82
N LEU A 305 -18.10 16.36 -3.77
CA LEU A 305 -18.48 15.50 -4.91
C LEU A 305 -20.00 15.36 -4.99
#